data_8009f9fe10a4ce74d2626027e59ba4c1
#
_entry.id   8009f9fe10a4ce74d2626027e59ba4c1
#
_cell.length_a   1.000
_cell.length_b   1.000
_cell.length_c   1.000
_cell.angle_alpha   90.00
_cell.angle_beta   90.00
_cell.angle_gamma   90.00
#
_symmetry.space_group_name_H-M   'P 1'
#
loop_
_entity.id
_entity.type
_entity.pdbx_description
1 polymer ?
#
loop_
_entity_poly.entity_id
_entity_poly.type
_entity_poly.pdbx_seq_one_letter_code
_entity_poly.pdbx_strand_id
1 'polypeptide(L)'
;MNQTTVWLVEDETSISEALSYVMQLEGFTVRTFERGLPALDAARQTLPDLVVLDVGLPDITGFELCRQLLAAHPALPVLFLTARSEEVDKLIGLEIGADDYVAKPFSPREVCARVRTILRRLQKQQRGAQTVVRVGRFELNDEAAHIAWCGQPLSLTRYEYLLLKTLLLAPGRVYSRQQLMDIVWGDANDSFDRTVDTHIKTLRAKLRAVNPDVSPVNTHRGLGYSLAVN
;
A
#
# COMPACT_ATOMS: atom_id res chain seq x y z
N MET A 1 -23.19 -9.96 7.52
CA MET A 1 -21.77 -9.81 7.10
C MET A 1 -21.71 -8.65 6.13
N ASN A 2 -20.95 -7.60 6.39
CA ASN A 2 -20.78 -6.52 5.42
C ASN A 2 -20.09 -7.11 4.18
N GLN A 3 -20.70 -6.91 3.03
CA GLN A 3 -20.14 -7.36 1.76
C GLN A 3 -18.99 -6.42 1.38
N THR A 4 -17.83 -6.98 1.06
CA THR A 4 -16.63 -6.21 0.70
C THR A 4 -16.86 -5.42 -0.58
N THR A 5 -16.64 -4.10 -0.51
CA THR A 5 -16.86 -3.19 -1.64
C THR A 5 -15.53 -2.87 -2.32
N VAL A 6 -15.46 -3.13 -3.62
CA VAL A 6 -14.31 -2.81 -4.48
C VAL A 6 -14.72 -1.73 -5.47
N TRP A 7 -13.92 -0.67 -5.56
CA TRP A 7 -14.06 0.28 -6.65
C TRP A 7 -13.14 -0.09 -7.79
N LEU A 8 -13.70 -0.08 -9.00
CA LEU A 8 -12.99 -0.32 -10.24
C LEU A 8 -13.01 0.97 -11.07
N VAL A 9 -11.85 1.60 -11.22
CA VAL A 9 -11.67 2.83 -12.00
C VAL A 9 -10.91 2.46 -13.26
N GLU A 10 -11.62 2.30 -14.36
CA GLU A 10 -11.12 1.81 -15.66
C GLU A 10 -12.00 2.41 -16.76
N ASP A 11 -11.42 3.08 -17.74
CA ASP A 11 -12.15 3.74 -18.83
C ASP A 11 -12.51 2.80 -20.00
N GLU A 12 -11.80 1.68 -20.13
CA GLU A 12 -12.12 0.68 -21.14
C GLU A 12 -13.28 -0.23 -20.67
N THR A 13 -14.45 -0.01 -21.25
CA THR A 13 -15.71 -0.70 -20.89
C THR A 13 -15.58 -2.23 -20.92
N SER A 14 -14.88 -2.77 -21.93
CA SER A 14 -14.68 -4.24 -22.07
C SER A 14 -13.90 -4.84 -20.89
N ILE A 15 -12.89 -4.13 -20.39
CA ILE A 15 -12.09 -4.54 -19.23
C ILE A 15 -12.94 -4.38 -17.96
N SER A 16 -13.59 -3.24 -17.81
CA SER A 16 -14.42 -2.92 -16.64
C SER A 16 -15.57 -3.93 -16.46
N GLU A 17 -16.27 -4.27 -17.53
CA GLU A 17 -17.35 -5.27 -17.48
C GLU A 17 -16.83 -6.67 -17.14
N ALA A 18 -15.75 -7.12 -17.78
CA ALA A 18 -15.17 -8.43 -17.51
C ALA A 18 -14.66 -8.56 -16.06
N LEU A 19 -13.97 -7.54 -15.54
CA LEU A 19 -13.50 -7.51 -14.15
C LEU A 19 -14.68 -7.46 -13.18
N SER A 20 -15.64 -6.56 -13.41
CA SER A 20 -16.82 -6.42 -12.55
C SER A 20 -17.61 -7.73 -12.45
N TYR A 21 -17.83 -8.40 -13.57
CA TYR A 21 -18.52 -9.69 -13.60
C TYR A 21 -17.81 -10.75 -12.75
N VAL A 22 -16.49 -10.92 -12.96
CA VAL A 22 -15.72 -11.93 -12.21
C VAL A 22 -15.64 -11.58 -10.72
N MET A 23 -15.46 -10.31 -10.37
CA MET A 23 -15.43 -9.86 -8.98
C MET A 23 -16.78 -10.10 -8.27
N GLN A 24 -17.91 -9.85 -8.95
CA GLN A 24 -19.23 -10.12 -8.41
C GLN A 24 -19.46 -11.62 -8.18
N LEU A 25 -19.01 -12.49 -9.09
CA LEU A 25 -19.05 -13.95 -8.90
C LEU A 25 -18.22 -14.40 -7.68
N GLU A 26 -17.15 -13.69 -7.36
CA GLU A 26 -16.30 -13.93 -6.18
C GLU A 26 -16.87 -13.31 -4.88
N GLY A 27 -18.07 -12.71 -4.94
CA GLY A 27 -18.79 -12.18 -3.79
C GLY A 27 -18.47 -10.73 -3.40
N PHE A 28 -17.76 -9.99 -4.25
CA PHE A 28 -17.52 -8.56 -4.04
C PHE A 28 -18.72 -7.71 -4.49
N THR A 29 -18.95 -6.61 -3.79
CA THR A 29 -19.77 -5.50 -4.32
C THR A 29 -18.84 -4.61 -5.15
N VAL A 30 -19.15 -4.44 -6.43
CA VAL A 30 -18.30 -3.62 -7.33
C VAL A 30 -19.02 -2.33 -7.68
N ARG A 31 -18.32 -1.20 -7.55
CA ARG A 31 -18.72 0.08 -8.09
C ARG A 31 -17.70 0.51 -9.14
N THR A 32 -18.18 0.75 -10.37
CA THR A 32 -17.33 1.11 -11.51
C THR A 32 -17.33 2.62 -11.74
N PHE A 33 -16.19 3.13 -12.20
CA PHE A 33 -15.99 4.50 -12.64
C PHE A 33 -15.17 4.49 -13.93
N GLU A 34 -15.62 5.18 -14.95
CA GLU A 34 -14.90 5.35 -16.21
C GLU A 34 -13.88 6.49 -16.16
N ARG A 35 -13.86 7.26 -15.06
CA ARG A 35 -13.03 8.43 -14.86
C ARG A 35 -12.60 8.57 -13.41
N GLY A 36 -11.43 9.19 -13.20
CA GLY A 36 -10.86 9.35 -11.87
C GLY A 36 -11.54 10.41 -11.02
N LEU A 37 -11.92 11.57 -11.59
CA LEU A 37 -12.53 12.66 -10.82
C LEU A 37 -13.86 12.26 -10.16
N PRO A 38 -14.80 11.55 -10.82
CA PRO A 38 -15.99 11.02 -10.17
C PRO A 38 -15.69 10.04 -9.02
N ALA A 39 -14.64 9.23 -9.14
CA ALA A 39 -14.21 8.34 -8.06
C ALA A 39 -13.65 9.14 -6.87
N LEU A 40 -12.87 10.17 -7.14
CA LEU A 40 -12.34 11.06 -6.10
C LEU A 40 -13.47 11.81 -5.36
N ASP A 41 -14.47 12.30 -6.07
CA ASP A 41 -15.62 12.96 -5.46
C ASP A 41 -16.47 12.00 -4.62
N ALA A 42 -16.63 10.76 -5.09
CA ALA A 42 -17.30 9.71 -4.33
C ALA A 42 -16.56 9.36 -3.03
N ALA A 43 -15.23 9.40 -3.03
CA ALA A 43 -14.40 9.11 -1.86
C ALA A 43 -14.59 10.10 -0.70
N ARG A 44 -15.13 11.29 -0.97
CA ARG A 44 -15.49 12.26 0.06
C ARG A 44 -16.72 11.85 0.87
N GLN A 45 -17.54 10.96 0.35
CA GLN A 45 -18.79 10.51 0.97
C GLN A 45 -18.70 9.11 1.53
N THR A 46 -18.12 8.19 0.75
CA THR A 46 -17.99 6.77 1.11
C THR A 46 -16.66 6.25 0.59
N LEU A 47 -16.06 5.30 1.31
CA LEU A 47 -14.84 4.63 0.90
C LEU A 47 -15.12 3.16 0.57
N PRO A 48 -14.44 2.60 -0.43
CA PRO A 48 -14.40 1.16 -0.65
C PRO A 48 -13.43 0.48 0.32
N ASP A 49 -13.48 -0.83 0.36
CA ASP A 49 -12.48 -1.65 1.06
C ASP A 49 -11.18 -1.78 0.23
N LEU A 50 -11.24 -1.55 -1.09
CA LEU A 50 -10.11 -1.56 -2.01
C LEU A 50 -10.45 -0.83 -3.31
N VAL A 51 -9.45 -0.16 -3.91
CA VAL A 51 -9.55 0.44 -5.25
C VAL A 51 -8.69 -0.34 -6.24
N VAL A 52 -9.28 -0.79 -7.35
CA VAL A 52 -8.57 -1.23 -8.56
C VAL A 52 -8.56 -0.06 -9.53
N LEU A 53 -7.39 0.34 -9.97
CA LEU A 53 -7.19 1.64 -10.61
C LEU A 53 -6.33 1.53 -11.86
N ASP A 54 -6.88 1.90 -13.01
CA ASP A 54 -6.08 2.06 -14.23
C ASP A 54 -5.22 3.32 -14.15
N VAL A 55 -4.01 3.21 -14.68
CA VAL A 55 -3.07 4.33 -14.79
C VAL A 55 -3.50 5.32 -15.87
N GLY A 56 -4.06 4.82 -16.98
CA GLY A 56 -4.33 5.56 -18.21
C GLY A 56 -5.70 6.24 -18.30
N LEU A 57 -6.22 6.80 -17.20
CA LEU A 57 -7.54 7.43 -17.20
C LEU A 57 -7.60 8.74 -18.03
N PRO A 58 -8.78 9.08 -18.62
CA PRO A 58 -8.89 10.18 -19.57
C PRO A 58 -8.91 11.59 -18.95
N ASP A 59 -9.19 11.73 -17.65
CA ASP A 59 -9.39 13.01 -16.97
C ASP A 59 -8.27 13.36 -15.97
N ILE A 60 -7.76 12.38 -15.27
CA ILE A 60 -6.66 12.49 -14.33
C ILE A 60 -5.84 11.19 -14.37
N THR A 61 -4.53 11.24 -14.29
CA THR A 61 -3.75 9.99 -14.27
C THR A 61 -4.08 9.16 -13.02
N GLY A 62 -4.08 7.81 -13.16
CA GLY A 62 -4.32 6.94 -12.02
C GLY A 62 -3.33 7.19 -10.88
N PHE A 63 -2.10 7.58 -11.18
CA PHE A 63 -1.10 7.94 -10.15
C PHE A 63 -1.51 9.16 -9.35
N GLU A 64 -1.98 10.22 -10.02
CA GLU A 64 -2.42 11.42 -9.33
C GLU A 64 -3.70 11.17 -8.52
N LEU A 65 -4.64 10.38 -9.05
CA LEU A 65 -5.81 9.93 -8.31
C LEU A 65 -5.41 9.15 -7.05
N CYS A 66 -4.51 8.17 -7.19
CA CYS A 66 -4.00 7.39 -6.06
C CYS A 66 -3.36 8.29 -5.00
N ARG A 67 -2.51 9.23 -5.42
CA ARG A 67 -1.85 10.19 -4.53
C ARG A 67 -2.86 10.99 -3.71
N GLN A 68 -3.92 11.49 -4.36
CA GLN A 68 -4.97 12.27 -3.67
C GLN A 68 -5.81 11.41 -2.74
N LEU A 69 -6.17 10.19 -3.15
CA LEU A 69 -6.87 9.23 -2.30
C LEU A 69 -6.04 8.86 -1.05
N LEU A 70 -4.77 8.54 -1.22
CA LEU A 70 -3.90 8.16 -0.11
C LEU A 70 -3.48 9.34 0.78
N ALA A 71 -3.46 10.56 0.26
CA ALA A 71 -3.25 11.76 1.07
C ALA A 71 -4.40 11.97 2.07
N ALA A 72 -5.64 11.68 1.66
CA ALA A 72 -6.83 11.77 2.51
C ALA A 72 -7.07 10.49 3.33
N HIS A 73 -6.73 9.33 2.78
CA HIS A 73 -7.01 8.00 3.32
C HIS A 73 -5.79 7.07 3.21
N PRO A 74 -4.76 7.26 4.04
CA PRO A 74 -3.47 6.55 3.90
C PRO A 74 -3.55 5.02 4.00
N ALA A 75 -4.60 4.49 4.62
CA ALA A 75 -4.82 3.05 4.79
C ALA A 75 -5.68 2.43 3.67
N LEU A 76 -6.16 3.21 2.70
CA LEU A 76 -6.97 2.70 1.60
C LEU A 76 -6.10 1.85 0.66
N PRO A 77 -6.40 0.55 0.48
CA PRO A 77 -5.60 -0.28 -0.40
C PRO A 77 -5.89 0.03 -1.87
N VAL A 78 -4.82 0.11 -2.68
CA VAL A 78 -4.89 0.38 -4.12
C VAL A 78 -4.11 -0.68 -4.89
N LEU A 79 -4.77 -1.26 -5.90
CA LEU A 79 -4.19 -2.15 -6.89
C LEU A 79 -4.18 -1.46 -8.24
N PHE A 80 -3.01 -1.23 -8.83
CA PHE A 80 -2.93 -0.64 -10.17
C PHE A 80 -3.12 -1.68 -11.28
N LEU A 81 -3.79 -1.23 -12.35
CA LEU A 81 -3.75 -1.84 -13.68
C LEU A 81 -2.88 -0.96 -14.57
N THR A 82 -1.89 -1.51 -15.25
CA THR A 82 -0.93 -0.72 -16.03
C THR A 82 -0.59 -1.38 -17.37
N ALA A 83 -0.38 -0.58 -18.40
CA ALA A 83 0.16 -1.07 -19.66
C ALA A 83 1.63 -1.48 -19.47
N ARG A 84 2.05 -2.59 -20.04
CA ARG A 84 3.32 -3.31 -19.85
C ARG A 84 4.61 -2.50 -20.12
N SER A 85 4.52 -1.27 -20.59
CA SER A 85 5.61 -0.61 -21.29
C SER A 85 6.57 0.23 -20.44
N GLU A 86 6.33 0.48 -19.14
CA GLU A 86 7.24 1.35 -18.41
C GLU A 86 7.56 0.80 -17.01
N GLU A 87 8.82 0.38 -16.80
CA GLU A 87 9.41 0.19 -15.46
C GLU A 87 9.20 1.42 -14.56
N VAL A 88 9.09 2.58 -15.18
CA VAL A 88 8.84 3.87 -14.54
C VAL A 88 7.46 3.90 -13.88
N ASP A 89 6.41 3.37 -14.52
CA ASP A 89 5.05 3.36 -13.96
C ASP A 89 4.96 2.51 -12.70
N LYS A 90 5.68 1.38 -12.67
CA LYS A 90 5.75 0.52 -11.49
C LYS A 90 6.46 1.22 -10.33
N LEU A 91 7.55 1.92 -10.60
CA LEU A 91 8.31 2.68 -9.60
C LEU A 91 7.47 3.81 -9.03
N ILE A 92 6.79 4.58 -9.88
CA ILE A 92 5.94 5.69 -9.46
C ILE A 92 4.76 5.18 -8.61
N GLY A 93 4.09 4.10 -9.03
CA GLY A 93 2.96 3.54 -8.30
C GLY A 93 3.33 3.05 -6.89
N LEU A 94 4.50 2.42 -6.75
CA LEU A 94 5.02 1.98 -5.46
C LEU A 94 5.52 3.15 -4.59
N GLU A 95 6.11 4.20 -5.18
CA GLU A 95 6.49 5.43 -4.48
C GLU A 95 5.28 6.15 -3.88
N ILE A 96 4.14 6.12 -4.57
CA ILE A 96 2.88 6.72 -4.13
C ILE A 96 2.27 5.92 -2.97
N GLY A 97 2.57 4.62 -2.85
CA GLY A 97 2.10 3.75 -1.76
C GLY A 97 0.98 2.78 -2.14
N ALA A 98 0.83 2.44 -3.42
CA ALA A 98 -0.06 1.38 -3.85
C ALA A 98 0.35 0.00 -3.30
N ASP A 99 -0.61 -0.90 -3.18
CA ASP A 99 -0.43 -2.23 -2.56
C ASP A 99 0.13 -3.28 -3.52
N ASP A 100 -0.22 -3.19 -4.78
CA ASP A 100 0.23 -4.10 -5.84
C ASP A 100 -0.11 -3.49 -7.21
N TYR A 101 0.40 -4.14 -8.28
CA TYR A 101 0.08 -3.77 -9.66
C TYR A 101 -0.10 -5.02 -10.52
N VAL A 102 -0.88 -4.89 -11.60
CA VAL A 102 -1.10 -5.92 -12.60
C VAL A 102 -0.86 -5.31 -13.97
N ALA A 103 0.03 -5.93 -14.75
CA ALA A 103 0.32 -5.47 -16.11
C ALA A 103 -0.73 -5.98 -17.10
N LYS A 104 -1.23 -5.11 -17.97
CA LYS A 104 -2.07 -5.47 -19.14
C LYS A 104 -1.18 -6.15 -20.20
N PRO A 105 -1.59 -7.26 -20.87
CA PRO A 105 -2.86 -7.96 -20.68
C PRO A 105 -2.85 -8.90 -19.47
N PHE A 106 -3.95 -8.96 -18.75
CA PHE A 106 -4.12 -9.78 -17.55
C PHE A 106 -5.37 -10.66 -17.64
N SER A 107 -5.44 -11.68 -16.80
CA SER A 107 -6.66 -12.42 -16.57
C SER A 107 -7.50 -11.76 -15.46
N PRO A 108 -8.84 -11.57 -15.64
CA PRO A 108 -9.71 -11.10 -14.56
C PRO A 108 -9.56 -11.91 -13.26
N ARG A 109 -9.31 -13.22 -13.37
CA ARG A 109 -9.07 -14.09 -12.21
C ARG A 109 -7.76 -13.73 -11.47
N GLU A 110 -6.72 -13.29 -12.18
CA GLU A 110 -5.48 -12.83 -11.57
C GLU A 110 -5.73 -11.59 -10.71
N VAL A 111 -6.43 -10.60 -11.25
CA VAL A 111 -6.80 -9.38 -10.52
C VAL A 111 -7.59 -9.73 -9.26
N CYS A 112 -8.61 -10.60 -9.37
CA CYS A 112 -9.38 -11.05 -8.21
C CYS A 112 -8.53 -11.78 -7.16
N ALA A 113 -7.56 -12.60 -7.58
CA ALA A 113 -6.66 -13.29 -6.65
C ALA A 113 -5.77 -12.30 -5.87
N ARG A 114 -5.28 -11.24 -6.52
CA ARG A 114 -4.51 -10.17 -5.89
C ARG A 114 -5.37 -9.34 -4.94
N VAL A 115 -6.57 -8.93 -5.35
CA VAL A 115 -7.56 -8.26 -4.49
C VAL A 115 -7.81 -9.07 -3.21
N ARG A 116 -8.08 -10.37 -3.33
CA ARG A 116 -8.25 -11.26 -2.16
C ARG A 116 -7.01 -11.33 -1.28
N THR A 117 -5.84 -11.37 -1.88
CA THR A 117 -4.59 -11.42 -1.12
C THR A 117 -4.37 -10.14 -0.31
N ILE A 118 -4.62 -8.98 -0.92
CA ILE A 118 -4.54 -7.68 -0.25
C ILE A 118 -5.53 -7.63 0.92
N LEU A 119 -6.80 -7.90 0.65
CA LEU A 119 -7.88 -7.86 1.67
C LEU A 119 -7.66 -8.86 2.81
N ARG A 120 -7.19 -10.08 2.51
CA ARG A 120 -6.86 -11.09 3.52
C ARG A 120 -5.73 -10.65 4.45
N ARG A 121 -4.71 -9.95 3.92
CA ARG A 121 -3.64 -9.39 4.74
C ARG A 121 -4.20 -8.35 5.72
N LEU A 122 -5.07 -7.46 5.24
CA LEU A 122 -5.72 -6.44 6.09
C LEU A 122 -6.60 -7.07 7.18
N GLN A 123 -7.38 -8.09 6.83
CA GLN A 123 -8.21 -8.81 7.82
C GLN A 123 -7.38 -9.56 8.87
N LYS A 124 -6.23 -10.14 8.49
CA LYS A 124 -5.32 -10.76 9.45
C LYS A 124 -4.72 -9.73 10.40
N GLN A 125 -4.41 -8.53 9.91
CA GLN A 125 -3.95 -7.42 10.73
C GLN A 125 -5.03 -6.95 11.72
N GLN A 126 -6.32 -7.03 11.35
CA GLN A 126 -7.45 -6.64 12.20
C GLN A 126 -7.84 -7.70 13.24
N ARG A 127 -7.45 -8.96 13.10
CA ARG A 127 -7.86 -10.09 13.98
C ARG A 127 -6.84 -10.49 15.05
N GLY A 128 -5.64 -9.92 15.04
CA GLY A 128 -4.62 -10.20 16.06
C GLY A 128 -4.93 -9.46 17.38
N ALA A 129 -4.68 -10.07 18.55
CA ALA A 129 -5.07 -9.59 19.87
C ALA A 129 -4.44 -8.23 20.29
N GLN A 130 -5.16 -7.42 21.06
CA GLN A 130 -4.79 -6.06 21.55
C GLN A 130 -3.42 -6.01 22.25
N THR A 131 -2.33 -6.09 21.51
CA THR A 131 -1.00 -5.96 22.08
C THR A 131 -0.32 -4.72 21.51
N VAL A 132 -0.36 -3.64 22.27
CA VAL A 132 0.50 -2.49 22.00
C VAL A 132 1.93 -2.87 22.37
N VAL A 133 2.77 -3.08 21.35
CA VAL A 133 4.19 -3.33 21.54
C VAL A 133 4.91 -1.99 21.62
N ARG A 134 5.57 -1.74 22.77
CA ARG A 134 6.42 -0.56 22.96
C ARG A 134 7.86 -0.89 22.68
N VAL A 135 8.48 -0.15 21.79
CA VAL A 135 9.89 -0.31 21.41
C VAL A 135 10.56 1.07 21.42
N GLY A 136 11.28 1.37 22.48
CA GLY A 136 11.79 2.70 22.74
C GLY A 136 10.65 3.73 22.78
N ARG A 137 10.71 4.72 21.89
CA ARG A 137 9.68 5.77 21.76
C ARG A 137 8.57 5.43 20.76
N PHE A 138 8.57 4.22 20.20
CA PHE A 138 7.53 3.72 19.32
C PHE A 138 6.45 2.96 20.10
N GLU A 139 5.22 3.13 19.65
CA GLU A 139 4.07 2.31 20.05
C GLU A 139 3.48 1.68 18.80
N LEU A 140 3.58 0.35 18.71
CA LEU A 140 3.01 -0.44 17.62
C LEU A 140 1.72 -1.06 18.10
N ASN A 141 0.60 -0.67 17.50
CA ASN A 141 -0.67 -1.39 17.60
C ASN A 141 -0.88 -2.14 16.27
N ASP A 142 -0.59 -3.44 16.29
CA ASP A 142 -0.65 -4.27 15.09
C ASP A 142 -2.08 -4.49 14.58
N GLU A 143 -3.04 -4.49 15.50
CA GLU A 143 -4.47 -4.64 15.16
C GLU A 143 -5.03 -3.45 14.41
N ALA A 144 -4.71 -2.26 14.91
CA ALA A 144 -5.13 -1.02 14.27
C ALA A 144 -4.26 -0.63 13.07
N ALA A 145 -3.26 -1.47 12.70
CA ALA A 145 -2.22 -1.14 11.72
C ALA A 145 -1.62 0.26 11.96
N HIS A 146 -1.39 0.60 13.23
CA HIS A 146 -1.05 1.94 13.67
C HIS A 146 0.29 1.94 14.40
N ILE A 147 1.15 2.89 14.04
CA ILE A 147 2.40 3.16 14.75
C ILE A 147 2.39 4.61 15.20
N ALA A 148 2.65 4.83 16.50
CA ALA A 148 2.95 6.15 17.03
C ALA A 148 4.46 6.28 17.28
N TRP A 149 4.99 7.48 17.11
CA TRP A 149 6.37 7.86 17.38
C TRP A 149 6.40 9.07 18.30
N CYS A 150 7.09 8.96 19.43
CA CYS A 150 7.11 10.00 20.48
C CYS A 150 5.69 10.44 20.91
N GLY A 151 4.75 9.50 21.00
CA GLY A 151 3.35 9.77 21.38
C GLY A 151 2.49 10.38 20.27
N GLN A 152 3.03 10.62 19.07
CA GLN A 152 2.27 11.14 17.92
C GLN A 152 2.00 10.04 16.89
N PRO A 153 0.75 9.89 16.41
CA PRO A 153 0.42 8.93 15.36
C PRO A 153 1.12 9.28 14.05
N LEU A 154 1.68 8.25 13.39
CA LEU A 154 2.31 8.39 12.09
C LEU A 154 1.30 8.11 10.98
N SER A 155 1.17 9.02 10.02
CA SER A 155 0.39 8.79 8.80
C SER A 155 1.25 8.03 7.78
N LEU A 156 1.22 6.69 7.86
CA LEU A 156 2.04 5.79 7.04
C LEU A 156 1.21 5.19 5.91
N THR A 157 1.81 5.08 4.73
CA THR A 157 1.29 4.18 3.70
C THR A 157 1.51 2.74 4.16
N ARG A 158 0.86 1.79 3.49
CA ARG A 158 0.96 0.37 3.84
C ARG A 158 2.40 -0.14 3.87
N TYR A 159 3.20 0.15 2.85
CA TYR A 159 4.59 -0.33 2.79
C TYR A 159 5.49 0.36 3.80
N GLU A 160 5.29 1.63 4.07
CA GLU A 160 5.98 2.32 5.16
C GLU A 160 5.64 1.70 6.52
N TYR A 161 4.35 1.36 6.73
CA TYR A 161 3.93 0.65 7.94
C TYR A 161 4.59 -0.73 8.05
N LEU A 162 4.54 -1.55 7.00
CA LEU A 162 5.11 -2.89 7.01
C LEU A 162 6.64 -2.86 7.18
N LEU A 163 7.33 -1.94 6.52
CA LEU A 163 8.77 -1.72 6.71
C LEU A 163 9.10 -1.34 8.16
N LEU A 164 8.43 -0.33 8.69
CA LEU A 164 8.66 0.12 10.06
C LEU A 164 8.31 -0.96 11.08
N LYS A 165 7.19 -1.68 10.89
CA LYS A 165 6.82 -2.83 11.71
C LYS A 165 7.89 -3.92 11.69
N THR A 166 8.39 -4.29 10.50
CA THR A 166 9.46 -5.31 10.38
C THR A 166 10.70 -4.92 11.17
N LEU A 167 11.11 -3.66 11.06
CA LEU A 167 12.26 -3.13 11.80
C LEU A 167 12.00 -3.04 13.31
N LEU A 168 10.77 -2.70 13.73
CA LEU A 168 10.36 -2.62 15.15
C LEU A 168 10.30 -3.97 15.83
N LEU A 169 9.90 -5.02 15.13
CA LEU A 169 9.81 -6.38 15.68
C LEU A 169 11.19 -7.02 15.94
N ALA A 170 12.25 -6.48 15.34
CA ALA A 170 13.63 -6.92 15.60
C ALA A 170 14.59 -5.74 15.64
N PRO A 171 14.56 -4.93 16.70
CA PRO A 171 15.41 -3.74 16.84
C PRO A 171 16.90 -4.10 16.77
N GLY A 172 17.69 -3.26 16.11
CA GLY A 172 19.12 -3.47 15.93
C GLY A 172 19.49 -4.51 14.85
N ARG A 173 18.56 -5.38 14.44
CA ARG A 173 18.82 -6.32 13.35
C ARG A 173 18.96 -5.57 12.04
N VAL A 174 20.03 -5.89 11.29
CA VAL A 174 20.23 -5.38 9.93
C VAL A 174 19.50 -6.30 8.96
N TYR A 175 18.58 -5.73 8.20
CA TYR A 175 17.88 -6.40 7.11
C TYR A 175 18.45 -5.95 5.78
N SER A 176 18.79 -6.88 4.89
CA SER A 176 19.15 -6.54 3.52
C SER A 176 17.92 -6.00 2.76
N ARG A 177 18.17 -5.28 1.65
CA ARG A 177 17.09 -4.81 0.77
C ARG A 177 16.23 -5.96 0.27
N GLN A 178 16.87 -7.07 -0.12
CA GLN A 178 16.18 -8.26 -0.58
C GLN A 178 15.30 -8.86 0.54
N GLN A 179 15.82 -9.00 1.76
CA GLN A 179 15.03 -9.49 2.89
C GLN A 179 13.81 -8.61 3.19
N LEU A 180 13.97 -7.27 3.11
CA LEU A 180 12.84 -6.36 3.28
C LEU A 180 11.83 -6.48 2.14
N MET A 181 12.30 -6.66 0.90
CA MET A 181 11.42 -6.94 -0.24
C MET A 181 10.61 -8.21 -0.01
N ASP A 182 11.26 -9.32 0.31
CA ASP A 182 10.61 -10.62 0.50
C ASP A 182 9.56 -10.58 1.62
N ILE A 183 9.88 -9.89 2.74
CA ILE A 183 9.00 -9.80 3.91
C ILE A 183 7.80 -8.88 3.64
N VAL A 184 8.04 -7.74 3.02
CA VAL A 184 7.04 -6.66 2.89
C VAL A 184 6.18 -6.81 1.65
N TRP A 185 6.76 -7.27 0.53
CA TRP A 185 6.07 -7.44 -0.76
C TRP A 185 5.74 -8.90 -1.08
N GLY A 186 6.47 -9.87 -0.49
CA GLY A 186 6.25 -11.32 -0.72
C GLY A 186 6.58 -11.73 -2.15
N ASP A 187 5.80 -12.69 -2.69
CA ASP A 187 6.00 -13.24 -4.05
C ASP A 187 5.64 -12.29 -5.20
N ALA A 188 5.31 -11.03 -4.91
CA ALA A 188 5.14 -9.98 -5.93
C ALA A 188 6.50 -9.58 -6.56
N ASN A 189 7.31 -10.58 -6.79
CA ASN A 189 8.75 -10.56 -7.03
C ASN A 189 9.13 -10.21 -8.47
N ASP A 190 9.02 -8.97 -8.89
CA ASP A 190 9.81 -8.54 -10.06
C ASP A 190 10.31 -7.09 -10.01
N SER A 191 10.34 -6.47 -8.85
CA SER A 191 10.64 -5.03 -8.79
C SER A 191 11.60 -4.65 -7.66
N PHE A 192 12.89 -4.69 -7.93
CA PHE A 192 13.90 -3.69 -7.64
C PHE A 192 14.22 -3.25 -6.20
N ASP A 193 15.47 -3.46 -5.79
CA ASP A 193 16.18 -2.88 -4.64
C ASP A 193 15.88 -1.38 -4.39
N ARG A 194 15.55 -0.62 -5.43
CA ARG A 194 15.24 0.83 -5.36
C ARG A 194 13.92 1.15 -4.65
N THR A 195 12.97 0.25 -4.66
CA THR A 195 11.66 0.46 -4.01
C THR A 195 11.79 0.58 -2.50
N VAL A 196 12.62 -0.26 -1.87
CA VAL A 196 12.88 -0.20 -0.43
C VAL A 196 13.49 1.14 -0.04
N ASP A 197 14.51 1.60 -0.79
CA ASP A 197 15.21 2.86 -0.52
C ASP A 197 14.28 4.07 -0.56
N THR A 198 13.33 4.09 -1.50
CA THR A 198 12.34 5.15 -1.63
C THR A 198 11.40 5.19 -0.43
N HIS A 199 10.84 4.04 -0.05
CA HIS A 199 9.96 3.98 1.13
C HIS A 199 10.71 4.31 2.43
N ILE A 200 11.97 3.92 2.57
CA ILE A 200 12.81 4.33 3.70
C ILE A 200 13.05 5.85 3.71
N LYS A 201 13.23 6.47 2.54
CA LYS A 201 13.39 7.93 2.42
C LYS A 201 12.13 8.66 2.90
N THR A 202 10.95 8.27 2.42
CA THR A 202 9.66 8.88 2.80
C THR A 202 9.33 8.60 4.26
N LEU A 203 9.57 7.40 4.75
CA LEU A 203 9.42 7.04 6.15
C LEU A 203 10.28 7.93 7.06
N ARG A 204 11.57 8.12 6.71
CA ARG A 204 12.46 9.03 7.45
C ARG A 204 11.97 10.47 7.47
N ALA A 205 11.39 10.95 6.37
CA ALA A 205 10.82 12.29 6.32
C ALA A 205 9.66 12.43 7.32
N LYS A 206 8.77 11.44 7.40
CA LYS A 206 7.64 11.41 8.33
C LYS A 206 8.11 11.32 9.79
N LEU A 207 9.12 10.52 10.08
CA LEU A 207 9.71 10.42 11.43
C LEU A 207 10.35 11.75 11.86
N ARG A 208 11.08 12.42 10.96
CA ARG A 208 11.68 13.73 11.23
C ARG A 208 10.65 14.84 11.41
N ALA A 209 9.51 14.76 10.77
CA ALA A 209 8.42 15.73 10.96
C ALA A 209 7.89 15.71 12.39
N VAL A 210 7.92 14.57 13.07
CA VAL A 210 7.53 14.41 14.48
C VAL A 210 8.68 14.76 15.42
N ASN A 211 9.88 14.27 15.15
CA ASN A 211 11.07 14.53 15.96
C ASN A 211 12.31 14.74 15.07
N PRO A 212 12.72 16.01 14.81
CA PRO A 212 13.81 16.32 13.92
C PRO A 212 15.20 15.86 14.42
N ASP A 213 15.35 15.74 15.73
CA ASP A 213 16.65 15.49 16.38
C ASP A 213 17.04 14.01 16.35
N VAL A 214 16.09 13.11 16.05
CA VAL A 214 16.29 11.67 16.12
C VAL A 214 16.00 11.01 14.78
N SER A 215 16.94 10.22 14.27
CA SER A 215 16.78 9.40 13.07
C SER A 215 16.90 7.93 13.45
N PRO A 216 15.77 7.26 13.79
CA PRO A 216 15.83 5.89 14.31
C PRO A 216 16.15 4.83 13.25
N VAL A 217 15.95 5.12 11.96
CA VAL A 217 16.26 4.19 10.88
C VAL A 217 17.69 4.40 10.39
N ASN A 218 18.55 3.42 10.65
CA ASN A 218 19.96 3.45 10.24
C ASN A 218 20.17 2.82 8.86
N THR A 219 21.15 3.38 8.11
CA THR A 219 21.62 2.77 6.86
C THR A 219 22.97 2.11 7.11
N HIS A 220 23.08 0.84 6.79
CA HIS A 220 24.34 0.08 6.74
C HIS A 220 24.74 -0.06 5.27
N ARG A 221 25.74 0.74 4.85
CA ARG A 221 26.18 0.79 3.44
C ARG A 221 26.53 -0.60 2.93
N GLY A 222 25.95 -1.01 1.81
CA GLY A 222 26.12 -2.34 1.21
C GLY A 222 25.40 -3.49 1.92
N LEU A 223 24.85 -3.28 3.13
CA LEU A 223 24.19 -4.32 3.93
C LEU A 223 22.67 -4.13 4.04
N GLY A 224 22.17 -2.89 4.20
CA GLY A 224 20.73 -2.64 4.32
C GLY A 224 20.36 -1.67 5.42
N TYR A 225 19.29 -1.96 6.16
CA TYR A 225 18.67 -1.07 7.14
C TYR A 225 18.42 -1.74 8.48
N SER A 226 18.48 -0.97 9.55
CA SER A 226 18.07 -1.39 10.91
C SER A 226 17.36 -0.27 11.64
N LEU A 227 16.66 -0.60 12.73
CA LEU A 227 16.10 0.37 13.65
C LEU A 227 16.99 0.49 14.89
N ALA A 228 17.44 1.70 15.22
CA ALA A 228 18.03 1.99 16.51
C ALA A 228 16.92 2.33 17.51
N VAL A 229 16.99 1.74 18.68
CA VAL A 229 16.09 2.00 19.81
C VAL A 229 16.92 2.60 20.92
N ASN A 230 16.76 3.89 21.15
CA ASN A 230 17.31 4.61 22.29
C ASN A 230 16.18 5.05 23.21
#